data_da72fdf2aea7d67156e296bd7c55a805
#
_entry.id   da72fdf2aea7d67156e296bd7c55a805
#
_cell.length_a   1.000
_cell.length_b   1.000
_cell.length_c   1.000
_cell.angle_alpha   90.00
_cell.angle_beta   90.00
_cell.angle_gamma   90.00
#
_symmetry.space_group_name_H-M   'P 1'
#
loop_
_entity.id
_entity.type
_entity.pdbx_description
1 polymer ?
#
loop_
_entity_poly.entity_id
_entity_poly.type
_entity_poly.pdbx_seq_one_letter_code
_entity_poly.pdbx_strand_id
1 'polypeptide(L)'
;NISICYSAEHHCPVWVSGPVHSCYKGSNGNRNYGPDPVIPSSIQPKNKTVEGSYNKGHMIGNNERSRTSGMNKQVSYYTNMAPQHSSTFNTGGGAWNNLEDKIDSYWCADTLYTVVGCYFETWTDSYGNTAQPKRTGFGGVQASVPTMFYTLLLRTKKGNTEKSVMECSREELQCVAFVMSHAMQKEHEPERRDMRSVAEIERLTGFTFF
;
A
#
# COMPACT_ATOMS: atom_id res chain seq x y z
N ASN A 1 3.13 -14.12 -5.94
CA ASN A 1 1.99 -13.37 -6.46
C ASN A 1 1.53 -12.33 -5.43
N ILE A 2 0.81 -11.29 -5.89
CA ILE A 2 0.09 -10.35 -5.04
C ILE A 2 -1.40 -10.64 -5.15
N SER A 3 -2.15 -10.28 -4.11
CA SER A 3 -3.62 -10.31 -4.09
C SER A 3 -4.14 -8.89 -4.01
N ILE A 4 -5.20 -8.59 -4.76
CA ILE A 4 -5.79 -7.25 -4.84
C ILE A 4 -7.29 -7.35 -4.58
N CYS A 5 -7.79 -6.60 -3.60
CA CYS A 5 -9.22 -6.31 -3.45
C CYS A 5 -9.48 -4.96 -4.11
N TYR A 6 -10.19 -4.97 -5.23
CA TYR A 6 -10.46 -3.78 -6.03
C TYR A 6 -11.94 -3.39 -5.95
N SER A 7 -12.21 -2.11 -5.73
CA SER A 7 -13.58 -1.57 -5.66
C SER A 7 -14.00 -0.96 -6.99
N ALA A 8 -15.08 -1.50 -7.55
CA ALA A 8 -15.73 -0.90 -8.73
C ALA A 8 -16.35 0.46 -8.42
N GLU A 9 -16.82 0.69 -7.19
CA GLU A 9 -17.40 1.96 -6.76
C GLU A 9 -16.31 3.04 -6.60
N HIS A 10 -15.21 2.70 -5.94
CA HIS A 10 -14.11 3.64 -5.71
C HIS A 10 -13.18 3.78 -6.91
N HIS A 11 -13.24 2.87 -7.90
CA HIS A 11 -12.24 2.76 -8.97
C HIS A 11 -10.80 2.77 -8.44
N CYS A 12 -10.59 2.06 -7.33
CA CYS A 12 -9.38 2.11 -6.52
C CYS A 12 -9.20 0.78 -5.78
N PRO A 13 -7.96 0.33 -5.51
CA PRO A 13 -7.76 -0.80 -4.62
C PRO A 13 -8.23 -0.45 -3.20
N VAL A 14 -8.93 -1.39 -2.57
CA VAL A 14 -9.29 -1.30 -1.14
C VAL A 14 -8.12 -1.79 -0.31
N TRP A 15 -7.50 -2.88 -0.74
CA TRP A 15 -6.21 -3.34 -0.22
C TRP A 15 -5.47 -4.19 -1.26
N VAL A 16 -4.16 -4.23 -1.10
CA VAL A 16 -3.24 -5.09 -1.85
C VAL A 16 -2.34 -5.81 -0.86
N SER A 17 -2.14 -7.11 -1.04
CA SER A 17 -1.30 -7.90 -0.15
C SER A 17 -0.30 -8.75 -0.92
N GLY A 18 0.82 -9.05 -0.28
CA GLY A 18 1.81 -9.95 -0.83
C GLY A 18 3.04 -10.10 0.06
N PRO A 19 3.88 -11.10 -0.25
CA PRO A 19 5.15 -11.27 0.42
C PRO A 19 6.17 -10.25 -0.09
N VAL A 20 7.01 -9.77 0.80
CA VAL A 20 8.17 -8.91 0.54
C VAL A 20 9.42 -9.64 1.01
N HIS A 21 10.38 -9.82 0.10
CA HIS A 21 11.62 -10.55 0.38
C HIS A 21 12.70 -10.15 -0.64
N SER A 22 13.96 -10.24 -0.24
CA SER A 22 15.09 -9.89 -1.11
C SER A 22 15.13 -10.68 -2.43
N CYS A 23 14.61 -11.92 -2.46
CA CYS A 23 14.53 -12.73 -3.69
C CYS A 23 13.60 -12.14 -4.77
N TYR A 24 12.70 -11.22 -4.42
CA TYR A 24 11.82 -10.53 -5.38
C TYR A 24 12.43 -9.24 -5.91
N LYS A 25 13.49 -8.72 -5.30
CA LYS A 25 14.22 -7.53 -5.77
C LYS A 25 15.18 -7.88 -6.91
N GLY A 26 15.35 -6.95 -7.83
CA GLY A 26 16.26 -7.07 -8.98
C GLY A 26 16.30 -5.79 -9.80
N SER A 27 16.73 -5.89 -11.05
CA SER A 27 16.92 -4.74 -11.96
C SER A 27 15.79 -4.53 -12.98
N ASN A 28 14.70 -5.30 -12.92
CA ASN A 28 13.62 -5.24 -13.90
C ASN A 28 12.46 -4.31 -13.50
N GLY A 29 12.75 -3.22 -12.81
CA GLY A 29 11.77 -2.20 -12.36
C GLY A 29 11.30 -1.26 -13.49
N ASN A 30 10.83 -1.77 -14.59
CA ASN A 30 10.57 -1.00 -15.83
C ASN A 30 9.28 -0.14 -15.77
N ARG A 31 8.46 -0.28 -14.72
CA ARG A 31 7.21 0.49 -14.55
C ARG A 31 6.33 0.49 -15.80
N ASN A 32 6.17 -0.68 -16.42
CA ASN A 32 5.34 -0.86 -17.62
C ASN A 32 3.86 -0.80 -17.25
N TYR A 33 3.36 0.40 -16.98
CA TYR A 33 2.00 0.67 -16.56
C TYR A 33 0.95 0.19 -17.55
N GLY A 34 -0.18 -0.28 -17.03
CA GLY A 34 -1.31 -0.67 -17.87
C GLY A 34 -2.52 -1.15 -17.07
N PRO A 35 -3.64 -1.32 -17.77
CA PRO A 35 -4.82 -1.94 -17.16
C PRO A 35 -4.55 -3.38 -16.80
N ASP A 36 -5.20 -3.84 -15.72
CA ASP A 36 -5.20 -5.23 -15.29
C ASP A 36 -6.09 -6.05 -16.23
N PRO A 37 -5.58 -7.11 -16.86
CA PRO A 37 -6.35 -7.87 -17.84
C PRO A 37 -7.53 -8.68 -17.24
N VAL A 38 -7.55 -8.91 -15.92
CA VAL A 38 -8.62 -9.64 -15.25
C VAL A 38 -9.74 -8.76 -14.71
N ILE A 39 -9.54 -7.43 -14.72
CA ILE A 39 -10.56 -6.47 -14.26
C ILE A 39 -11.21 -5.78 -15.47
N PRO A 40 -12.56 -5.68 -15.52
CA PRO A 40 -13.24 -4.99 -16.61
C PRO A 40 -12.73 -3.56 -16.82
N SER A 41 -12.49 -3.18 -18.08
CA SER A 41 -11.97 -1.87 -18.44
C SER A 41 -12.90 -0.70 -18.09
N SER A 42 -14.18 -0.98 -17.83
CA SER A 42 -15.17 0.03 -17.42
C SER A 42 -14.98 0.52 -15.99
N ILE A 43 -14.34 -0.27 -15.13
CA ILE A 43 -14.21 0.03 -13.70
C ILE A 43 -12.76 0.33 -13.26
N GLN A 44 -11.79 0.34 -14.18
CA GLN A 44 -10.40 0.64 -13.87
C GLN A 44 -9.83 1.75 -14.76
N PRO A 45 -8.75 2.43 -14.35
CA PRO A 45 -8.06 3.39 -15.20
C PRO A 45 -7.54 2.75 -16.50
N LYS A 46 -7.65 3.49 -17.61
CA LYS A 46 -7.21 3.05 -18.94
C LYS A 46 -5.83 3.58 -19.32
N ASN A 47 -5.37 4.61 -18.63
CA ASN A 47 -4.06 5.22 -18.84
C ASN A 47 -3.49 5.77 -17.52
N LYS A 48 -2.25 6.23 -17.55
CA LYS A 48 -1.49 6.62 -16.36
C LYS A 48 -1.76 8.02 -15.83
N THR A 49 -2.65 8.79 -16.43
CA THR A 49 -2.89 10.20 -16.08
C THR A 49 -3.76 10.29 -14.84
N VAL A 50 -3.30 10.98 -13.82
CA VAL A 50 -4.08 11.36 -12.63
C VAL A 50 -4.23 12.87 -12.63
N GLU A 51 -5.44 13.37 -12.42
CA GLU A 51 -5.75 14.80 -12.43
C GLU A 51 -5.39 15.47 -11.09
N GLY A 52 -5.27 16.79 -11.12
CA GLY A 52 -4.99 17.60 -9.93
C GLY A 52 -3.60 17.36 -9.35
N SER A 53 -3.48 17.48 -8.04
CA SER A 53 -2.22 17.39 -7.30
C SER A 53 -1.90 15.95 -6.86
N TYR A 54 -2.24 14.95 -7.69
CA TYR A 54 -2.06 13.54 -7.35
C TYR A 54 -1.14 12.81 -8.31
N ASN A 55 -0.42 11.85 -7.77
CA ASN A 55 0.30 10.80 -8.50
C ASN A 55 -0.49 9.49 -8.42
N LYS A 56 -0.20 8.57 -9.35
CA LYS A 56 -0.58 7.17 -9.23
C LYS A 56 0.40 6.49 -8.26
N GLY A 57 0.04 6.45 -6.99
CA GLY A 57 0.86 5.82 -5.96
C GLY A 57 0.69 4.30 -5.96
N HIS A 58 1.79 3.57 -5.92
CA HIS A 58 1.75 2.13 -5.77
C HIS A 58 1.26 1.75 -4.36
N MET A 59 0.49 0.68 -4.27
CA MET A 59 0.18 0.03 -3.00
C MET A 59 1.33 -0.90 -2.59
N ILE A 60 1.73 -1.83 -3.46
CA ILE A 60 2.99 -2.57 -3.33
C ILE A 60 3.99 -1.93 -4.29
N GLY A 61 5.14 -1.54 -3.76
CA GLY A 61 6.14 -0.74 -4.45
C GLY A 61 6.78 -1.45 -5.65
N ASN A 62 7.22 -0.66 -6.62
CA ASN A 62 7.85 -1.16 -7.83
C ASN A 62 9.13 -1.98 -7.55
N ASN A 63 9.95 -1.52 -6.59
CA ASN A 63 11.21 -2.17 -6.24
C ASN A 63 11.02 -3.53 -5.55
N GLU A 64 9.92 -3.70 -4.85
CA GLU A 64 9.58 -4.94 -4.14
C GLU A 64 9.31 -6.12 -5.08
N ARG A 65 9.09 -5.85 -6.35
CA ARG A 65 8.74 -6.83 -7.39
C ARG A 65 9.53 -6.63 -8.69
N SER A 66 10.82 -6.41 -8.58
CA SER A 66 11.69 -6.10 -9.74
C SER A 66 12.61 -7.24 -10.17
N ARG A 67 12.45 -8.47 -9.64
CA ARG A 67 13.31 -9.62 -10.02
C ARG A 67 13.12 -10.03 -11.46
N THR A 68 11.88 -10.07 -11.93
CA THR A 68 11.56 -10.37 -13.34
C THR A 68 10.56 -9.34 -13.88
N SER A 69 10.53 -9.17 -15.20
CA SER A 69 9.56 -8.27 -15.87
C SER A 69 8.11 -8.69 -15.61
N GLY A 70 7.83 -9.99 -15.50
CA GLY A 70 6.50 -10.51 -15.18
C GLY A 70 6.06 -10.15 -13.75
N MET A 71 6.95 -10.23 -12.75
CA MET A 71 6.66 -9.77 -11.39
C MET A 71 6.44 -8.25 -11.36
N ASN A 72 7.29 -7.50 -12.06
CA ASN A 72 7.17 -6.04 -12.11
C ASN A 72 5.89 -5.59 -12.82
N LYS A 73 5.43 -6.36 -13.81
CA LYS A 73 4.15 -6.08 -14.49
C LYS A 73 2.97 -6.14 -13.53
N GLN A 74 2.95 -7.09 -12.57
CA GLN A 74 1.86 -7.21 -11.60
C GLN A 74 1.69 -5.95 -10.75
N VAL A 75 2.78 -5.36 -10.28
CA VAL A 75 2.72 -4.11 -9.49
C VAL A 75 2.55 -2.86 -10.37
N SER A 76 2.71 -2.98 -11.68
CA SER A 76 2.52 -1.91 -12.65
C SER A 76 1.09 -1.83 -13.21
N TYR A 77 0.18 -2.74 -12.81
CA TYR A 77 -1.24 -2.61 -13.14
C TYR A 77 -1.88 -1.46 -12.34
N TYR A 78 -2.80 -0.75 -13.00
CA TYR A 78 -3.51 0.37 -12.34
C TYR A 78 -4.36 -0.09 -11.14
N THR A 79 -4.71 -1.37 -11.05
CA THR A 79 -5.38 -1.96 -9.89
C THR A 79 -4.51 -2.02 -8.64
N ASN A 80 -3.18 -1.86 -8.76
CA ASN A 80 -2.24 -1.69 -7.65
C ASN A 80 -1.97 -0.22 -7.33
N MET A 81 -2.77 0.72 -7.82
CA MET A 81 -2.48 2.15 -7.70
C MET A 81 -3.67 2.91 -7.14
N ALA A 82 -3.38 3.86 -6.25
CA ALA A 82 -4.34 4.79 -5.70
C ALA A 82 -3.87 6.23 -5.94
N PRO A 83 -4.79 7.21 -6.08
CA PRO A 83 -4.40 8.62 -6.06
C PRO A 83 -3.70 8.97 -4.75
N GLN A 84 -2.45 9.43 -4.82
CA GLN A 84 -1.66 9.89 -3.68
C GLN A 84 -1.18 11.32 -3.93
N HIS A 85 -1.31 12.20 -2.94
CA HIS A 85 -0.92 13.61 -3.08
C HIS A 85 0.57 13.71 -3.45
N SER A 86 0.85 14.41 -4.54
CA SER A 86 2.17 14.35 -5.20
C SER A 86 3.30 14.96 -4.38
N SER A 87 3.04 16.04 -3.62
CA SER A 87 4.09 16.79 -2.92
C SER A 87 4.23 16.45 -1.44
N THR A 88 3.12 16.08 -0.76
CA THR A 88 3.14 15.87 0.70
C THR A 88 3.11 14.40 1.11
N PHE A 89 2.75 13.50 0.18
CA PHE A 89 2.49 12.11 0.53
C PHE A 89 3.34 11.10 -0.26
N ASN A 90 3.37 11.19 -1.61
CA ASN A 90 3.92 10.16 -2.48
C ASN A 90 5.41 10.31 -2.83
N THR A 91 5.92 11.53 -2.93
CA THR A 91 7.30 11.77 -3.41
C THR A 91 8.29 11.90 -2.27
N GLY A 92 9.59 11.93 -2.57
CA GLY A 92 10.66 12.01 -1.58
C GLY A 92 10.42 13.07 -0.50
N GLY A 93 10.44 12.65 0.75
CA GLY A 93 10.02 13.44 1.91
C GLY A 93 8.50 13.45 2.14
N GLY A 94 7.70 12.84 1.29
CA GLY A 94 6.26 12.66 1.53
C GLY A 94 6.01 11.65 2.64
N ALA A 95 4.94 11.84 3.42
CA ALA A 95 4.66 11.06 4.61
C ALA A 95 4.55 9.54 4.34
N TRP A 96 3.94 9.14 3.23
CA TRP A 96 3.88 7.74 2.83
C TRP A 96 5.22 7.20 2.35
N ASN A 97 5.96 7.99 1.57
CA ASN A 97 7.31 7.61 1.14
C ASN A 97 8.25 7.39 2.34
N ASN A 98 8.21 8.27 3.35
CA ASN A 98 9.01 8.10 4.56
C ASN A 98 8.63 6.82 5.33
N LEU A 99 7.33 6.44 5.34
CA LEU A 99 6.89 5.18 5.89
C LEU A 99 7.40 3.98 5.08
N GLU A 100 7.36 4.04 3.74
CA GLU A 100 7.91 3.00 2.87
C GLU A 100 9.42 2.81 3.09
N ASP A 101 10.18 3.90 3.16
CA ASP A 101 11.62 3.87 3.45
C ASP A 101 11.91 3.24 4.83
N LYS A 102 11.07 3.53 5.82
CA LYS A 102 11.17 2.91 7.14
C LYS A 102 10.84 1.42 7.10
N ILE A 103 9.80 1.01 6.36
CA ILE A 103 9.44 -0.39 6.18
C ILE A 103 10.58 -1.17 5.53
N ASP A 104 11.29 -0.57 4.59
CA ASP A 104 12.48 -1.18 3.96
C ASP A 104 13.55 -1.56 4.99
N SER A 105 13.63 -0.85 6.13
CA SER A 105 14.53 -1.18 7.24
C SER A 105 14.09 -2.41 8.05
N TYR A 106 12.82 -2.83 7.96
CA TYR A 106 12.29 -4.03 8.64
C TYR A 106 12.50 -5.33 7.85
N TRP A 107 13.05 -5.25 6.66
CA TRP A 107 13.35 -6.44 5.87
C TRP A 107 14.37 -7.32 6.62
N CYS A 108 14.19 -8.61 6.47
CA CYS A 108 14.99 -9.62 7.14
C CYS A 108 15.23 -10.80 6.18
N ALA A 109 15.92 -11.84 6.65
CA ALA A 109 16.17 -13.04 5.85
C ALA A 109 14.88 -13.85 5.62
N ASP A 110 13.95 -13.82 6.59
CA ASP A 110 12.63 -14.43 6.44
C ASP A 110 11.69 -13.52 5.61
N THR A 111 10.59 -14.07 5.13
CA THR A 111 9.60 -13.30 4.36
C THR A 111 8.82 -12.35 5.27
N LEU A 112 8.74 -11.09 4.87
CA LEU A 112 7.81 -10.11 5.41
C LEU A 112 6.52 -10.13 4.57
N TYR A 113 5.38 -10.36 5.21
CA TYR A 113 4.07 -10.26 4.56
C TYR A 113 3.48 -8.89 4.81
N THR A 114 2.99 -8.25 3.76
CA THR A 114 2.36 -6.94 3.85
C THR A 114 0.93 -6.94 3.34
N VAL A 115 0.09 -6.14 3.99
CA VAL A 115 -1.19 -5.69 3.47
C VAL A 115 -1.15 -4.17 3.45
N VAL A 116 -1.32 -3.56 2.30
CA VAL A 116 -1.43 -2.11 2.14
C VAL A 116 -2.87 -1.79 1.73
N GLY A 117 -3.53 -0.91 2.45
CA GLY A 117 -4.93 -0.63 2.21
C GLY A 117 -5.29 0.85 2.23
N CYS A 118 -6.48 1.13 1.71
CA CYS A 118 -7.08 2.45 1.59
C CYS A 118 -8.35 2.55 2.46
N TYR A 119 -8.56 3.71 3.05
CA TYR A 119 -9.79 4.09 3.72
C TYR A 119 -10.39 5.30 3.02
N PHE A 120 -11.72 5.39 2.91
CA PHE A 120 -12.37 6.37 2.06
C PHE A 120 -13.36 7.29 2.79
N GLU A 121 -13.70 6.98 4.05
CA GLU A 121 -14.53 7.85 4.87
C GLU A 121 -13.70 8.96 5.51
N THR A 122 -14.35 9.97 6.09
CA THR A 122 -13.63 11.04 6.81
C THR A 122 -12.67 10.47 7.85
N TRP A 123 -11.42 10.88 7.79
CA TRP A 123 -10.38 10.45 8.72
C TRP A 123 -9.67 11.63 9.38
N THR A 124 -9.62 11.61 10.70
CA THR A 124 -8.80 12.53 11.50
C THR A 124 -7.71 11.73 12.20
N ASP A 125 -6.46 12.10 11.98
CA ASP A 125 -5.30 11.45 12.58
C ASP A 125 -5.04 11.89 14.03
N SER A 126 -4.03 11.29 14.66
CA SER A 126 -3.64 11.60 16.04
C SER A 126 -2.94 12.97 16.19
N TYR A 127 -2.75 13.68 15.09
CA TYR A 127 -2.18 15.05 15.07
C TYR A 127 -3.25 16.12 14.80
N GLY A 128 -4.51 15.70 14.57
CA GLY A 128 -5.63 16.60 14.26
C GLY A 128 -5.79 16.93 12.78
N ASN A 129 -5.02 16.33 11.88
CA ASN A 129 -5.19 16.53 10.45
C ASN A 129 -6.39 15.72 9.96
N THR A 130 -7.32 16.38 9.27
CA THR A 130 -8.54 15.75 8.76
C THR A 130 -8.52 15.69 7.24
N ALA A 131 -8.70 14.49 6.69
CA ALA A 131 -8.93 14.24 5.28
C ALA A 131 -10.42 13.94 5.04
N GLN A 132 -11.01 14.61 4.04
CA GLN A 132 -12.40 14.42 3.64
C GLN A 132 -12.50 13.59 2.37
N PRO A 133 -13.55 12.76 2.21
CA PRO A 133 -13.81 12.02 0.98
C PRO A 133 -13.87 12.95 -0.23
N LYS A 134 -13.20 12.57 -1.31
CA LYS A 134 -13.23 13.29 -2.59
C LYS A 134 -12.88 12.34 -3.73
N ARG A 135 -13.08 12.79 -4.96
CA ARG A 135 -12.73 12.06 -6.17
C ARG A 135 -11.80 12.86 -7.05
N THR A 136 -11.06 12.17 -7.89
CA THR A 136 -10.21 12.76 -8.93
C THR A 136 -10.24 11.92 -10.20
N GLY A 137 -10.00 12.54 -11.35
CA GLY A 137 -9.85 11.80 -12.59
C GLY A 137 -8.58 10.94 -12.56
N PHE A 138 -8.71 9.66 -12.87
CA PHE A 138 -7.59 8.74 -13.04
C PHE A 138 -7.84 7.86 -14.27
N GLY A 139 -7.07 8.09 -15.32
CA GLY A 139 -7.12 7.30 -16.55
C GLY A 139 -8.50 7.19 -17.20
N GLY A 140 -9.35 8.22 -17.05
CA GLY A 140 -10.68 8.29 -17.63
C GLY A 140 -11.81 7.76 -16.73
N VAL A 141 -11.53 7.39 -15.48
CA VAL A 141 -12.53 7.10 -14.44
C VAL A 141 -12.44 8.12 -13.30
N GLN A 142 -13.52 8.28 -12.54
CA GLN A 142 -13.54 9.09 -11.33
C GLN A 142 -13.17 8.22 -10.13
N ALA A 143 -11.88 8.18 -9.78
CA ALA A 143 -11.39 7.41 -8.66
C ALA A 143 -11.60 8.15 -7.33
N SER A 144 -11.97 7.43 -6.27
CA SER A 144 -11.94 7.97 -4.92
C SER A 144 -10.50 8.23 -4.49
N VAL A 145 -10.27 9.37 -3.85
CA VAL A 145 -9.00 9.67 -3.20
C VAL A 145 -9.07 9.12 -1.78
N PRO A 146 -8.21 8.17 -1.39
CA PRO A 146 -8.20 7.66 -0.03
C PRO A 146 -7.97 8.79 0.98
N THR A 147 -8.66 8.76 2.09
CA THR A 147 -8.49 9.71 3.20
C THR A 147 -7.38 9.27 4.15
N MET A 148 -7.14 7.96 4.20
CA MET A 148 -6.08 7.35 4.99
C MET A 148 -5.56 6.10 4.26
N PHE A 149 -4.27 5.86 4.38
CA PHE A 149 -3.62 4.61 4.00
C PHE A 149 -3.17 3.87 5.24
N TYR A 150 -3.22 2.55 5.19
CA TYR A 150 -2.69 1.69 6.25
C TYR A 150 -1.79 0.61 5.68
N THR A 151 -0.87 0.13 6.50
CA THR A 151 -0.07 -1.05 6.18
C THR A 151 0.00 -1.96 7.40
N LEU A 152 -0.17 -3.27 7.16
CA LEU A 152 0.04 -4.32 8.14
C LEU A 152 1.27 -5.12 7.71
N LEU A 153 2.15 -5.39 8.64
CA LEU A 153 3.43 -6.04 8.42
C LEU A 153 3.53 -7.25 9.35
N LEU A 154 3.63 -8.44 8.79
CA LEU A 154 3.75 -9.70 9.54
C LEU A 154 5.06 -10.39 9.17
N ARG A 155 5.86 -10.75 10.19
CA ARG A 155 7.09 -11.55 10.03
C ARG A 155 7.39 -12.38 11.26
N THR A 156 8.39 -13.23 11.17
CA THR A 156 8.98 -13.86 12.36
C THR A 156 9.73 -12.82 13.20
N LYS A 157 9.67 -12.94 14.53
CA LYS A 157 10.38 -12.01 15.44
C LYS A 157 11.90 -12.03 15.22
N LYS A 158 12.46 -13.22 15.00
CA LYS A 158 13.91 -13.38 14.79
C LYS A 158 14.36 -12.92 13.41
N GLY A 159 13.52 -13.05 12.38
CA GLY A 159 13.81 -12.62 11.02
C GLY A 159 14.79 -13.48 10.22
N ASN A 160 15.25 -14.60 10.78
CA ASN A 160 16.21 -15.53 10.16
C ASN A 160 15.96 -16.97 10.59
N THR A 161 14.71 -17.38 10.61
CA THR A 161 14.29 -18.70 11.08
C THR A 161 14.23 -19.74 9.97
N GLU A 162 14.22 -19.30 8.70
CA GLU A 162 13.97 -20.10 7.52
C GLU A 162 12.59 -20.79 7.51
N LYS A 163 11.69 -20.37 8.43
CA LYS A 163 10.31 -20.85 8.53
C LYS A 163 9.35 -19.94 7.77
N SER A 164 8.32 -20.54 7.20
CA SER A 164 7.11 -19.81 6.82
C SER A 164 6.37 -19.32 8.07
N VAL A 165 5.68 -18.20 8.01
CA VAL A 165 4.81 -17.74 9.10
C VAL A 165 3.72 -18.75 9.44
N MET A 166 3.33 -19.62 8.50
CA MET A 166 2.36 -20.69 8.72
C MET A 166 2.89 -21.85 9.56
N GLU A 167 4.22 -21.95 9.74
CA GLU A 167 4.90 -22.97 10.53
C GLU A 167 5.30 -22.45 11.92
N CYS A 168 4.99 -21.18 12.19
CA CYS A 168 5.35 -20.51 13.44
C CYS A 168 4.19 -20.50 14.43
N SER A 169 4.51 -20.60 15.72
CA SER A 169 3.57 -20.27 16.77
C SER A 169 3.32 -18.75 16.82
N ARG A 170 2.21 -18.35 17.44
CA ARG A 170 1.87 -16.94 17.59
C ARG A 170 2.96 -16.13 18.31
N GLU A 171 3.63 -16.75 19.27
CA GLU A 171 4.72 -16.15 20.06
C GLU A 171 5.99 -15.90 19.22
N GLU A 172 6.18 -16.66 18.14
CA GLU A 172 7.31 -16.49 17.22
C GLU A 172 7.06 -15.37 16.21
N LEU A 173 5.81 -14.88 16.08
CA LEU A 173 5.43 -13.88 15.09
C LEU A 173 5.40 -12.47 15.69
N GLN A 174 5.64 -11.48 14.84
CA GLN A 174 5.46 -10.06 15.10
C GLN A 174 4.59 -9.46 14.02
N CYS A 175 3.53 -8.75 14.42
CA CYS A 175 2.69 -7.97 13.53
C CYS A 175 2.70 -6.51 13.97
N VAL A 176 2.85 -5.60 13.00
CA VAL A 176 2.84 -4.14 13.20
C VAL A 176 1.92 -3.53 12.16
N ALA A 177 1.11 -2.57 12.56
CA ALA A 177 0.29 -1.80 11.65
C ALA A 177 0.59 -0.30 11.79
N PHE A 178 0.63 0.40 10.67
CA PHE A 178 0.73 1.85 10.59
C PHE A 178 -0.47 2.41 9.84
N VAL A 179 -0.88 3.60 10.23
CA VAL A 179 -1.87 4.42 9.50
C VAL A 179 -1.26 5.77 9.18
N MET A 180 -1.55 6.28 7.99
CA MET A 180 -1.07 7.58 7.54
C MET A 180 -2.24 8.35 6.92
N SER A 181 -2.61 9.47 7.52
CA SER A 181 -3.63 10.36 6.95
C SER A 181 -3.14 10.94 5.63
N HIS A 182 -4.01 11.00 4.64
CA HIS A 182 -3.68 11.66 3.38
C HIS A 182 -3.56 13.21 3.51
N ALA A 183 -4.01 13.76 4.64
CA ALA A 183 -3.81 15.16 5.01
C ALA A 183 -2.49 15.41 5.77
N MET A 184 -1.66 14.37 5.97
CA MET A 184 -0.36 14.50 6.63
C MET A 184 0.56 15.47 5.90
N GLN A 185 1.32 16.23 6.66
CA GLN A 185 2.27 17.18 6.10
C GLN A 185 3.50 16.48 5.51
N LYS A 186 4.15 17.15 4.56
CA LYS A 186 5.44 16.73 4.04
C LYS A 186 6.47 16.62 5.18
N GLU A 187 7.44 15.72 5.02
CA GLU A 187 8.54 15.47 5.98
C GLU A 187 8.09 14.85 7.32
N HIS A 188 6.83 14.41 7.41
CA HIS A 188 6.40 13.62 8.54
C HIS A 188 7.12 12.26 8.56
N GLU A 189 7.82 12.01 9.67
CA GLU A 189 8.47 10.72 9.92
C GLU A 189 7.52 9.81 10.72
N PRO A 190 7.41 8.50 10.35
CA PRO A 190 6.55 7.58 11.07
C PRO A 190 6.94 7.44 12.55
N GLU A 191 5.97 7.65 13.43
CA GLU A 191 6.11 7.59 14.87
C GLU A 191 5.22 6.53 15.49
N ARG A 192 5.39 6.31 16.82
CA ARG A 192 4.55 5.38 17.57
C ARG A 192 3.05 5.74 17.53
N ARG A 193 2.70 7.01 17.42
CA ARG A 193 1.31 7.45 17.35
C ARG A 193 0.66 7.23 15.98
N ASP A 194 1.45 6.85 14.96
CA ASP A 194 0.94 6.38 13.68
C ASP A 194 0.66 4.87 13.68
N MET A 195 1.06 4.18 14.75
CA MET A 195 0.81 2.75 14.90
C MET A 195 -0.61 2.47 15.39
N ARG A 196 -1.18 1.38 14.91
CA ARG A 196 -2.47 0.85 15.35
C ARG A 196 -2.35 -0.66 15.57
N SER A 197 -3.27 -1.21 16.34
CA SER A 197 -3.43 -2.66 16.39
C SER A 197 -4.12 -3.16 15.11
N VAL A 198 -3.86 -4.41 14.73
CA VAL A 198 -4.57 -5.06 13.61
C VAL A 198 -6.08 -5.04 13.86
N ALA A 199 -6.53 -5.34 15.10
CA ALA A 199 -7.94 -5.32 15.46
C ALA A 199 -8.62 -3.95 15.28
N GLU A 200 -7.87 -2.84 15.43
CA GLU A 200 -8.40 -1.51 15.14
C GLU A 200 -8.61 -1.31 13.62
N ILE A 201 -7.65 -1.76 12.80
CA ILE A 201 -7.79 -1.69 11.34
C ILE A 201 -8.93 -2.59 10.86
N GLU A 202 -9.04 -3.81 11.39
CA GLU A 202 -10.13 -4.74 11.05
C GLU A 202 -11.50 -4.14 11.41
N ARG A 203 -11.65 -3.57 12.60
CA ARG A 203 -12.89 -2.91 13.01
C ARG A 203 -13.22 -1.70 12.15
N LEU A 204 -12.23 -0.92 11.74
CA LEU A 204 -12.40 0.26 10.91
C LEU A 204 -12.81 -0.11 9.47
N THR A 205 -12.21 -1.14 8.93
CA THR A 205 -12.35 -1.52 7.51
C THR A 205 -13.40 -2.60 7.27
N GLY A 206 -13.78 -3.35 8.31
CA GLY A 206 -14.69 -4.51 8.21
C GLY A 206 -14.02 -5.77 7.62
N PHE A 207 -12.72 -5.75 7.34
CA PHE A 207 -11.97 -6.91 6.89
C PHE A 207 -11.34 -7.67 8.07
N THR A 208 -11.08 -8.96 7.87
CA THR A 208 -10.26 -9.79 8.75
C THR A 208 -8.97 -10.14 8.00
N PHE A 209 -7.82 -9.91 8.61
CA PHE A 209 -6.53 -10.07 7.94
C PHE A 209 -5.71 -11.26 8.45
N PHE A 210 -5.81 -11.63 9.72
CA PHE A 210 -5.02 -12.70 10.33
C PHE A 210 -5.82 -13.52 11.38
#